data_7a0a3d0c10fa46185d1a8d09923bbbc3
#
_entry.id   7a0a3d0c10fa46185d1a8d09923bbbc3
#
_cell.length_a   1.000
_cell.length_b   1.000
_cell.length_c   1.000
_cell.angle_alpha   90.00
_cell.angle_beta   90.00
_cell.angle_gamma   90.00
#
_symmetry.space_group_name_H-M   'P 1'
#
loop_
_entity.id
_entity.type
_entity.pdbx_description
1 polymer ?
#
loop_
_entity_poly.entity_id
_entity_poly.type
_entity_poly.pdbx_seq_one_letter_code
_entity_poly.pdbx_strand_id
1 'polypeptide(L)'
;VYIVPQAGYYYDYLNTKSLYEKWTPAQIGKAVFEEKDPNILGGMFAVWNDHVGNGISNKDIHHRVYPALQTLAVKMWTGKQVTTPYDSFNEQRNLLSEAPGVNQLGRIGKAPGLVYEQAAVTPNRTLPYREIGYNYLVSFDIKGADEAKGTELFRSPDAVFYLSDPISGMLGFARDGYLNTFNYRIMPGEHATVGISGDNRVTRMHINGKIVEELNIQKRFYNGGKDSMNYVRTLVFPLQETGNFKSQITNLKVYHQ
;
A
#
# COMPACT_ATOMS: atom_id res chain seq x y z
N VAL A 1 8.00 -33.67 -2.67
CA VAL A 1 9.04 -32.64 -2.59
C VAL A 1 8.34 -31.29 -2.75
N TYR A 2 8.63 -30.37 -1.82
CA TYR A 2 8.08 -29.02 -1.88
C TYR A 2 9.16 -28.08 -2.36
N ILE A 3 8.83 -27.27 -3.36
CA ILE A 3 9.69 -26.19 -3.82
C ILE A 3 9.21 -24.93 -3.13
N VAL A 4 10.05 -24.30 -2.33
CA VAL A 4 9.74 -23.05 -1.65
C VAL A 4 10.55 -21.94 -2.31
N PRO A 5 9.97 -21.19 -3.25
CA PRO A 5 10.63 -19.97 -3.67
C PRO A 5 10.63 -19.02 -2.47
N GLN A 6 11.81 -18.64 -2.05
CA GLN A 6 11.96 -17.71 -0.94
C GLN A 6 11.51 -16.31 -1.35
N ALA A 7 10.54 -15.76 -0.66
CA ALA A 7 10.19 -14.36 -0.78
C ALA A 7 11.34 -13.50 -0.27
N GLY A 8 11.63 -12.42 -0.96
CA GLY A 8 12.63 -11.45 -0.55
C GLY A 8 12.28 -10.81 0.79
N TYR A 9 13.29 -10.36 1.49
CA TYR A 9 13.16 -9.74 2.81
C TYR A 9 12.32 -8.47 2.77
N TYR A 10 11.52 -8.29 3.79
CA TYR A 10 10.88 -7.06 4.26
C TYR A 10 9.66 -6.56 3.50
N TYR A 11 9.73 -6.20 2.26
CA TYR A 11 8.65 -5.54 1.52
C TYR A 11 8.74 -5.75 0.02
N ASP A 12 9.80 -6.41 -0.43
CA ASP A 12 9.91 -6.93 -1.78
C ASP A 12 9.84 -8.44 -1.72
N TYR A 13 8.65 -8.96 -1.84
CA TYR A 13 8.50 -10.35 -2.17
C TYR A 13 9.01 -10.56 -3.60
N LEU A 14 9.31 -11.78 -3.94
CA LEU A 14 9.92 -12.22 -5.19
C LEU A 14 9.72 -11.26 -6.36
N ASN A 15 10.81 -10.96 -7.07
CA ASN A 15 10.70 -10.27 -8.34
C ASN A 15 9.80 -11.10 -9.27
N THR A 16 8.58 -10.64 -9.45
CA THR A 16 7.51 -11.35 -10.16
C THR A 16 7.91 -11.69 -11.59
N LYS A 17 8.60 -10.77 -12.27
CA LYS A 17 9.11 -10.98 -13.63
C LYS A 17 10.15 -12.09 -13.66
N SER A 18 11.11 -12.06 -12.75
CA SER A 18 12.13 -13.10 -12.67
C SER A 18 11.56 -14.47 -12.33
N LEU A 19 10.56 -14.52 -11.43
CA LEU A 19 9.83 -15.73 -11.11
C LEU A 19 9.12 -16.28 -12.36
N TYR A 20 8.43 -15.42 -13.09
CA TYR A 20 7.70 -15.77 -14.28
C TYR A 20 8.61 -16.30 -15.41
N GLU A 21 9.69 -15.60 -15.69
CA GLU A 21 10.58 -15.92 -16.83
C GLU A 21 11.56 -17.06 -16.54
N LYS A 22 12.04 -17.18 -15.30
CA LYS A 22 13.21 -18.03 -14.99
C LYS A 22 12.87 -19.25 -14.14
N TRP A 23 11.88 -19.15 -13.25
CA TRP A 23 11.59 -20.25 -12.35
C TRP A 23 10.75 -21.34 -13.02
N THR A 24 10.98 -22.59 -12.65
CA THR A 24 10.19 -23.75 -13.05
C THR A 24 9.89 -24.66 -11.85
N PRO A 25 8.69 -25.29 -11.80
CA PRO A 25 8.38 -26.25 -10.72
C PRO A 25 9.30 -27.48 -10.72
N ALA A 26 9.93 -27.80 -11.84
CA ALA A 26 10.89 -28.89 -11.93
C ALA A 26 12.29 -28.56 -11.37
N GLN A 27 12.46 -27.37 -10.77
CA GLN A 27 13.75 -26.93 -10.24
C GLN A 27 13.75 -26.86 -8.73
N ILE A 28 14.67 -27.57 -8.07
CA ILE A 28 14.94 -27.47 -6.63
C ILE A 28 16.39 -27.05 -6.44
N GLY A 29 16.61 -25.80 -6.00
CA GLY A 29 17.94 -25.24 -5.90
C GLY A 29 18.65 -25.29 -7.26
N LYS A 30 19.74 -26.07 -7.36
CA LYS A 30 20.48 -26.32 -8.62
C LYS A 30 20.05 -27.60 -9.34
N ALA A 31 19.25 -28.46 -8.70
CA ALA A 31 18.78 -29.69 -9.29
C ALA A 31 17.57 -29.41 -10.21
N VAL A 32 17.56 -30.02 -11.37
CA VAL A 32 16.48 -29.96 -12.34
C VAL A 32 15.92 -31.37 -12.52
N PHE A 33 14.62 -31.51 -12.35
CA PHE A 33 13.88 -32.76 -12.52
C PHE A 33 13.14 -32.76 -13.86
N GLU A 34 12.72 -33.93 -14.27
CA GLU A 34 11.86 -34.03 -15.45
C GLU A 34 10.50 -33.37 -15.21
N GLU A 35 9.93 -32.79 -16.24
CA GLU A 35 8.58 -32.27 -16.17
C GLU A 35 7.58 -33.40 -15.87
N LYS A 36 6.61 -33.12 -14.99
CA LYS A 36 5.60 -34.09 -14.57
C LYS A 36 6.16 -35.28 -13.76
N ASP A 37 7.36 -35.14 -13.17
CA ASP A 37 7.83 -36.12 -12.21
C ASP A 37 6.78 -36.34 -11.11
N PRO A 38 6.29 -37.59 -10.93
CA PRO A 38 5.22 -37.87 -9.97
C PRO A 38 5.59 -37.58 -8.52
N ASN A 39 6.86 -37.40 -8.21
CA ASN A 39 7.33 -37.03 -6.89
C ASN A 39 7.29 -35.51 -6.64
N ILE A 40 7.05 -34.71 -7.68
CA ILE A 40 6.92 -33.25 -7.55
C ILE A 40 5.43 -32.90 -7.47
N LEU A 41 4.93 -32.72 -6.27
CA LEU A 41 3.50 -32.47 -6.02
C LEU A 41 3.09 -31.00 -6.24
N GLY A 42 4.04 -30.08 -6.27
CA GLY A 42 3.75 -28.65 -6.47
C GLY A 42 4.79 -27.73 -5.85
N GLY A 43 4.45 -26.45 -5.72
CA GLY A 43 5.29 -25.44 -5.10
C GLY A 43 4.64 -24.87 -3.83
N MET A 44 5.46 -24.44 -2.91
CA MET A 44 5.04 -23.79 -1.68
C MET A 44 5.57 -22.34 -1.68
N PHE A 45 4.72 -21.41 -1.27
CA PHE A 45 5.08 -20.00 -1.09
C PHE A 45 5.09 -19.69 0.41
N ALA A 46 6.21 -19.16 0.89
CA ALA A 46 6.34 -18.73 2.28
C ALA A 46 6.25 -17.21 2.39
N VAL A 47 5.48 -16.74 3.36
CA VAL A 47 5.38 -15.32 3.72
C VAL A 47 6.06 -15.13 5.07
N TRP A 48 7.20 -14.45 5.06
CA TRP A 48 8.02 -14.22 6.24
C TRP A 48 7.89 -12.77 6.70
N ASN A 49 7.29 -12.58 7.87
CA ASN A 49 7.05 -11.25 8.46
C ASN A 49 7.86 -11.01 9.74
N ASP A 50 8.77 -11.89 10.09
CA ASP A 50 9.56 -11.87 11.32
C ASP A 50 10.55 -10.70 11.41
N HIS A 51 10.93 -10.11 10.28
CA HIS A 51 11.77 -8.91 10.22
C HIS A 51 10.99 -7.63 9.86
N VAL A 52 9.69 -7.72 9.70
CA VAL A 52 8.83 -6.54 9.51
C VAL A 52 8.26 -6.17 10.87
N GLY A 53 8.65 -4.99 11.34
CA GLY A 53 8.10 -4.42 12.56
C GLY A 53 6.66 -3.96 12.38
N ASN A 54 6.22 -3.24 13.36
CA ASN A 54 4.89 -2.68 13.41
C ASN A 54 4.58 -1.79 12.20
N GLY A 55 3.33 -1.70 11.84
CA GLY A 55 2.83 -0.82 10.81
C GLY A 55 2.61 -1.51 9.45
N ILE A 56 2.80 -2.82 9.31
CA ILE A 56 2.35 -3.56 8.14
C ILE A 56 0.95 -4.13 8.39
N SER A 57 0.00 -3.77 7.54
CA SER A 57 -1.37 -4.28 7.61
C SER A 57 -1.52 -5.54 6.75
N ASN A 58 -2.63 -6.27 6.97
CA ASN A 58 -3.00 -7.38 6.10
C ASN A 58 -3.10 -6.95 4.63
N LYS A 59 -3.53 -5.72 4.36
CA LYS A 59 -3.62 -5.17 3.00
C LYS A 59 -2.26 -4.96 2.36
N ASP A 60 -1.28 -4.47 3.12
CA ASP A 60 0.10 -4.37 2.66
C ASP A 60 0.67 -5.73 2.30
N ILE A 61 0.42 -6.74 3.14
CA ILE A 61 0.86 -8.12 2.90
C ILE A 61 0.22 -8.65 1.63
N HIS A 62 -1.10 -8.53 1.49
CA HIS A 62 -1.82 -9.00 0.30
C HIS A 62 -1.32 -8.33 -0.97
N HIS A 63 -1.15 -7.02 -0.97
CA HIS A 63 -0.66 -6.28 -2.13
C HIS A 63 0.73 -6.75 -2.59
N ARG A 64 1.59 -7.17 -1.66
CA ARG A 64 2.93 -7.67 -1.95
C ARG A 64 2.94 -9.12 -2.38
N VAL A 65 2.13 -9.95 -1.73
CA VAL A 65 2.12 -11.41 -1.91
C VAL A 65 1.38 -11.81 -3.18
N TYR A 66 0.26 -11.18 -3.48
CA TYR A 66 -0.63 -11.58 -4.57
C TYR A 66 0.06 -11.65 -5.93
N PRO A 67 0.85 -10.67 -6.36
CA PRO A 67 1.54 -10.76 -7.65
C PRO A 67 2.41 -12.01 -7.78
N ALA A 68 3.11 -12.39 -6.71
CA ALA A 68 3.96 -13.57 -6.69
C ALA A 68 3.14 -14.86 -6.65
N LEU A 69 2.06 -14.90 -5.87
CA LEU A 69 1.15 -16.05 -5.81
C LEU A 69 0.47 -16.34 -7.16
N GLN A 70 -0.04 -15.31 -7.83
CA GLN A 70 -0.65 -15.46 -9.15
C GLN A 70 0.37 -15.98 -10.17
N THR A 71 1.60 -15.48 -10.10
CA THR A 71 2.69 -15.95 -10.96
C THR A 71 3.05 -17.40 -10.68
N LEU A 72 3.17 -17.77 -9.40
CA LEU A 72 3.45 -19.15 -9.01
C LEU A 72 2.33 -20.10 -9.47
N ALA A 73 1.07 -19.70 -9.30
CA ALA A 73 -0.07 -20.50 -9.73
C ALA A 73 -0.04 -20.80 -11.23
N VAL A 74 0.23 -19.80 -12.06
CA VAL A 74 0.36 -19.99 -13.51
C VAL A 74 1.53 -20.91 -13.85
N LYS A 75 2.68 -20.72 -13.22
CA LYS A 75 3.86 -21.56 -13.43
C LYS A 75 3.62 -23.02 -13.02
N MET A 76 2.94 -23.23 -11.93
CA MET A 76 2.59 -24.60 -11.48
C MET A 76 1.58 -25.27 -12.39
N TRP A 77 0.63 -24.50 -12.93
CA TRP A 77 -0.39 -25.01 -13.83
C TRP A 77 0.18 -25.34 -15.23
N THR A 78 1.01 -24.47 -15.76
CA THR A 78 1.55 -24.58 -17.14
C THR A 78 2.84 -25.38 -17.21
N GLY A 79 3.52 -25.63 -16.10
CA GLY A 79 4.82 -26.29 -16.06
C GLY A 79 5.96 -25.35 -16.55
N LYS A 80 6.87 -25.90 -17.38
CA LYS A 80 8.09 -25.21 -17.82
C LYS A 80 7.85 -24.06 -18.79
N GLN A 81 6.87 -24.23 -19.68
CA GLN A 81 6.66 -23.29 -20.79
C GLN A 81 5.46 -22.39 -20.54
N VAL A 82 5.74 -21.14 -20.22
CA VAL A 82 4.75 -20.06 -20.32
C VAL A 82 5.07 -19.29 -21.61
N THR A 83 4.18 -19.39 -22.59
CA THR A 83 4.38 -18.76 -23.91
C THR A 83 3.96 -17.29 -23.94
N THR A 84 3.10 -16.87 -23.03
CA THR A 84 2.65 -15.48 -22.92
C THR A 84 3.79 -14.60 -22.40
N PRO A 85 4.13 -13.49 -23.06
CA PRO A 85 5.10 -12.52 -22.52
C PRO A 85 4.72 -12.01 -21.16
N TYR A 86 5.69 -11.70 -20.31
CA TYR A 86 5.43 -11.24 -18.94
C TYR A 86 4.52 -10.01 -18.89
N ASP A 87 4.73 -9.04 -19.75
CA ASP A 87 3.97 -7.78 -19.74
C ASP A 87 2.47 -8.05 -20.01
N SER A 88 2.16 -8.89 -21.00
CA SER A 88 0.78 -9.31 -21.28
C SER A 88 0.17 -10.11 -20.12
N PHE A 89 0.94 -11.01 -19.50
CA PHE A 89 0.51 -11.71 -18.29
C PHE A 89 0.25 -10.73 -17.14
N ASN A 90 1.14 -9.76 -16.95
CA ASN A 90 1.03 -8.76 -15.88
C ASN A 90 -0.20 -7.86 -16.06
N GLU A 91 -0.53 -7.47 -17.28
CA GLU A 91 -1.76 -6.76 -17.60
C GLU A 91 -3.00 -7.60 -17.25
N GLN A 92 -3.05 -8.85 -17.69
CA GLN A 92 -4.17 -9.75 -17.41
C GLN A 92 -4.35 -10.00 -15.92
N ARG A 93 -3.28 -10.29 -15.17
CA ARG A 93 -3.39 -10.52 -13.73
C ARG A 93 -3.84 -9.28 -12.96
N ASN A 94 -3.51 -8.09 -13.43
CA ASN A 94 -3.96 -6.84 -12.82
C ASN A 94 -5.48 -6.63 -12.95
N LEU A 95 -6.13 -7.29 -13.89
CA LEU A 95 -7.58 -7.29 -14.04
C LEU A 95 -8.28 -8.26 -13.07
N LEU A 96 -7.54 -9.23 -12.54
CA LEU A 96 -8.10 -10.18 -11.59
C LEU A 96 -8.28 -9.53 -10.22
N SER A 97 -9.40 -9.80 -9.59
CA SER A 97 -9.63 -9.35 -8.23
C SER A 97 -8.82 -10.17 -7.24
N GLU A 98 -8.44 -9.53 -6.16
CA GLU A 98 -7.86 -10.17 -4.99
C GLU A 98 -8.93 -10.97 -4.22
N ALA A 99 -8.55 -11.55 -3.08
CA ALA A 99 -9.47 -12.33 -2.27
C ALA A 99 -10.72 -11.51 -1.87
N PRO A 100 -11.90 -12.12 -1.83
CA PRO A 100 -13.14 -11.46 -1.41
C PRO A 100 -12.98 -10.77 -0.05
N GLY A 101 -13.48 -9.55 0.05
CA GLY A 101 -13.41 -8.72 1.28
C GLY A 101 -12.11 -7.96 1.46
N VAL A 102 -11.05 -8.27 0.71
CA VAL A 102 -9.76 -7.58 0.78
C VAL A 102 -9.56 -6.63 -0.40
N ASN A 103 -10.21 -6.91 -1.52
CA ASN A 103 -10.08 -6.13 -2.75
C ASN A 103 -10.86 -4.81 -2.68
N GLN A 104 -10.27 -3.81 -2.06
CA GLN A 104 -10.82 -2.45 -2.09
C GLN A 104 -10.58 -1.78 -3.46
N LEU A 105 -9.47 -2.10 -4.11
CA LEU A 105 -9.15 -1.59 -5.45
C LEU A 105 -10.14 -2.09 -6.52
N GLY A 106 -10.70 -3.28 -6.37
CA GLY A 106 -11.73 -3.80 -7.27
C GLY A 106 -13.00 -2.95 -7.30
N ARG A 107 -13.28 -2.17 -6.26
CA ARG A 107 -14.42 -1.25 -6.20
C ARG A 107 -14.16 0.10 -6.86
N ILE A 108 -12.90 0.53 -6.84
CA ILE A 108 -12.47 1.82 -7.38
C ILE A 108 -11.96 1.67 -8.81
N GLY A 109 -11.57 0.46 -9.18
CA GLY A 109 -10.84 0.16 -10.41
C GLY A 109 -9.33 0.30 -10.23
N LYS A 110 -8.57 -0.29 -11.15
CA LYS A 110 -7.11 -0.29 -11.12
C LYS A 110 -6.50 0.55 -12.25
N ALA A 111 -7.33 1.07 -13.15
CA ALA A 111 -6.85 1.90 -14.24
C ALA A 111 -6.34 3.24 -13.69
N PRO A 112 -5.16 3.72 -14.14
CA PRO A 112 -4.71 5.05 -13.78
C PRO A 112 -5.73 6.12 -14.18
N GLY A 113 -5.90 7.12 -13.33
CA GLY A 113 -6.80 8.23 -13.61
C GLY A 113 -7.56 8.73 -12.38
N LEU A 114 -8.43 9.73 -12.62
CA LEU A 114 -9.31 10.28 -11.61
C LEU A 114 -10.43 9.27 -11.29
N VAL A 115 -10.55 8.89 -10.03
CA VAL A 115 -11.56 7.92 -9.55
C VAL A 115 -12.67 8.58 -8.72
N TYR A 116 -12.37 9.73 -8.11
CA TYR A 116 -13.33 10.49 -7.32
C TYR A 116 -12.95 11.95 -7.24
N GLU A 117 -13.96 12.83 -7.29
CA GLU A 117 -13.78 14.25 -7.02
C GLU A 117 -14.97 14.83 -6.25
N GLN A 118 -14.68 15.83 -5.43
CA GLN A 118 -15.69 16.56 -4.67
C GLN A 118 -15.29 18.03 -4.53
N ALA A 119 -16.17 18.95 -4.94
CA ALA A 119 -15.86 20.38 -4.95
C ALA A 119 -15.66 20.96 -3.55
N ALA A 120 -16.43 20.51 -2.56
CA ALA A 120 -16.30 20.95 -1.17
C ALA A 120 -16.44 19.75 -0.22
N VAL A 121 -15.52 19.60 0.69
CA VAL A 121 -15.53 18.55 1.72
C VAL A 121 -16.11 19.12 3.00
N THR A 122 -17.24 18.58 3.45
CA THR A 122 -17.90 19.02 4.67
C THR A 122 -17.60 18.07 5.83
N PRO A 123 -17.47 18.57 7.06
CA PRO A 123 -17.28 17.74 8.26
C PRO A 123 -18.40 16.73 8.49
N ASN A 124 -18.09 15.63 9.15
CA ASN A 124 -19.01 14.59 9.62
C ASN A 124 -19.92 14.02 8.49
N ARG A 125 -19.31 13.64 7.37
CA ARG A 125 -20.00 13.05 6.21
C ARG A 125 -19.43 11.71 5.85
N THR A 126 -20.31 10.82 5.42
CA THR A 126 -19.93 9.56 4.77
C THR A 126 -19.57 9.84 3.31
N LEU A 127 -18.48 9.24 2.84
CA LEU A 127 -18.01 9.27 1.46
C LEU A 127 -18.35 7.96 0.75
N PRO A 128 -18.33 7.93 -0.60
CA PRO A 128 -18.78 6.75 -1.35
C PRO A 128 -17.80 5.57 -1.30
N TYR A 129 -16.55 5.80 -0.91
CA TYR A 129 -15.51 4.78 -0.85
C TYR A 129 -15.03 4.57 0.58
N ARG A 130 -14.59 3.37 0.91
CA ARG A 130 -13.98 3.08 2.19
C ARG A 130 -12.56 3.63 2.27
N GLU A 131 -11.78 3.42 1.21
CA GLU A 131 -10.37 3.77 1.15
C GLU A 131 -9.86 3.65 -0.28
N ILE A 132 -8.66 4.19 -0.56
CA ILE A 132 -7.89 3.90 -1.77
C ILE A 132 -6.56 3.25 -1.39
N GLY A 133 -6.23 2.13 -2.03
CA GLY A 133 -4.95 1.45 -1.87
C GLY A 133 -3.91 1.93 -2.87
N TYR A 134 -2.78 1.27 -2.88
CA TYR A 134 -1.63 1.62 -3.70
C TYR A 134 -1.90 1.36 -5.19
N ASN A 135 -1.40 2.11 -6.13
CA ASN A 135 -0.71 3.39 -6.07
C ASN A 135 -1.74 4.51 -6.21
N TYR A 136 -1.68 5.52 -5.38
CA TYR A 136 -2.67 6.58 -5.38
C TYR A 136 -2.05 7.98 -5.20
N LEU A 137 -2.84 8.99 -5.56
CA LEU A 137 -2.68 10.38 -5.16
C LEU A 137 -4.03 10.91 -4.71
N VAL A 138 -4.10 11.40 -3.48
CA VAL A 138 -5.23 12.18 -2.96
C VAL A 138 -4.78 13.61 -2.81
N SER A 139 -5.49 14.56 -3.40
CA SER A 139 -5.18 15.98 -3.30
C SER A 139 -6.41 16.80 -2.95
N PHE A 140 -6.23 17.87 -2.22
CA PHE A 140 -7.27 18.83 -1.85
C PHE A 140 -6.68 20.21 -1.58
N ASP A 141 -7.48 21.24 -1.77
CA ASP A 141 -7.14 22.59 -1.37
C ASP A 141 -7.62 22.83 0.07
N ILE A 142 -6.81 23.52 0.85
CA ILE A 142 -7.12 23.85 2.23
C ILE A 142 -6.91 25.35 2.50
N LYS A 143 -7.90 25.93 3.20
CA LYS A 143 -7.70 27.17 3.94
C LYS A 143 -7.70 26.80 5.42
N GLY A 144 -6.54 26.87 6.05
CA GLY A 144 -6.31 26.43 7.42
C GLY A 144 -7.12 27.21 8.45
N ALA A 145 -7.59 26.50 9.46
CA ALA A 145 -8.15 27.06 10.67
C ALA A 145 -7.32 26.63 11.89
N ASP A 146 -7.63 27.18 13.07
CA ASP A 146 -7.02 26.71 14.32
C ASP A 146 -7.65 25.38 14.73
N GLU A 147 -6.98 24.29 14.32
CA GLU A 147 -7.40 22.93 14.60
C GLU A 147 -6.83 22.44 15.94
N ALA A 148 -7.68 21.81 16.73
CA ALA A 148 -7.25 21.15 17.95
C ALA A 148 -6.42 19.90 17.61
N LYS A 149 -5.52 19.50 18.51
CA LYS A 149 -4.82 18.22 18.40
C LYS A 149 -5.81 17.06 18.36
N GLY A 150 -5.58 16.11 17.48
CA GLY A 150 -6.47 14.99 17.22
C GLY A 150 -7.56 15.28 16.18
N THR A 151 -7.51 16.43 15.49
CA THR A 151 -8.49 16.74 14.43
C THR A 151 -8.29 15.83 13.23
N GLU A 152 -9.27 14.98 13.00
CA GLU A 152 -9.32 14.07 11.84
C GLU A 152 -9.85 14.80 10.61
N LEU A 153 -9.26 14.51 9.43
CA LEU A 153 -9.82 14.92 8.16
C LEU A 153 -10.59 13.78 7.50
N PHE A 154 -9.94 12.61 7.38
CA PHE A 154 -10.55 11.41 6.81
C PHE A 154 -10.32 10.21 7.72
N ARG A 155 -11.29 9.29 7.72
CA ARG A 155 -11.17 8.05 8.46
C ARG A 155 -11.78 6.86 7.72
N SER A 156 -11.27 5.68 8.04
CA SER A 156 -11.80 4.35 7.72
C SER A 156 -11.67 3.47 8.98
N PRO A 157 -12.18 2.24 9.01
CA PRO A 157 -11.98 1.36 10.15
C PRO A 157 -10.51 1.09 10.49
N ASP A 158 -9.62 1.17 9.50
CA ASP A 158 -8.22 0.73 9.63
C ASP A 158 -7.23 1.91 9.66
N ALA A 159 -7.67 3.12 9.29
CA ALA A 159 -6.78 4.28 9.19
C ALA A 159 -7.51 5.60 9.45
N VAL A 160 -6.74 6.57 9.92
CA VAL A 160 -7.18 7.97 10.12
C VAL A 160 -6.11 8.87 9.52
N PHE A 161 -6.52 9.87 8.73
CA PHE A 161 -5.68 10.96 8.29
C PHE A 161 -6.03 12.22 9.07
N TYR A 162 -5.04 12.82 9.73
CA TYR A 162 -5.20 13.97 10.62
C TYR A 162 -4.79 15.27 9.95
N LEU A 163 -5.59 16.32 10.11
CA LEU A 163 -5.16 17.71 9.91
C LEU A 163 -4.23 18.17 11.03
N SER A 164 -4.45 17.66 12.24
CA SER A 164 -3.66 17.96 13.42
C SER A 164 -3.56 16.67 14.24
N ASP A 165 -2.42 16.00 14.20
CA ASP A 165 -2.26 14.74 14.92
C ASP A 165 -2.36 14.91 16.44
N PRO A 166 -2.73 13.86 17.19
CA PRO A 166 -3.00 13.97 18.62
C PRO A 166 -1.77 14.28 19.48
N ILE A 167 -0.55 14.09 18.96
CA ILE A 167 0.69 14.27 19.72
C ILE A 167 1.36 15.59 19.38
N SER A 168 1.69 15.80 18.10
CA SER A 168 2.47 16.96 17.66
C SER A 168 1.60 18.12 17.18
N GLY A 169 0.38 17.85 16.70
CA GLY A 169 -0.48 18.83 16.05
C GLY A 169 -0.04 19.15 14.61
N MET A 170 0.72 18.27 13.99
CA MET A 170 1.12 18.34 12.59
C MET A 170 0.20 17.47 11.73
N LEU A 171 0.30 17.58 10.40
CA LEU A 171 -0.33 16.63 9.49
C LEU A 171 0.22 15.22 9.76
N GLY A 172 -0.65 14.23 9.73
CA GLY A 172 -0.21 12.86 9.99
C GLY A 172 -1.30 11.83 9.72
N PHE A 173 -0.97 10.58 9.96
CA PHE A 173 -1.95 9.50 9.89
C PHE A 173 -1.67 8.43 10.94
N ALA A 174 -2.72 7.79 11.39
CA ALA A 174 -2.64 6.58 12.18
C ALA A 174 -3.17 5.41 11.36
N ARG A 175 -2.51 4.26 11.51
CA ARG A 175 -2.91 3.01 10.92
C ARG A 175 -2.54 1.86 11.84
N ASP A 176 -3.48 0.95 12.08
CA ASP A 176 -3.29 -0.18 13.01
C ASP A 176 -2.72 0.26 14.38
N GLY A 177 -3.14 1.43 14.87
CA GLY A 177 -2.67 2.01 16.14
C GLY A 177 -1.29 2.69 16.08
N TYR A 178 -0.66 2.78 14.92
CA TYR A 178 0.64 3.44 14.74
C TYR A 178 0.49 4.82 14.10
N LEU A 179 0.90 5.85 14.86
CA LEU A 179 0.93 7.23 14.38
C LEU A 179 2.20 7.48 13.55
N ASN A 180 2.01 8.09 12.38
CA ASN A 180 3.06 8.59 11.51
C ASN A 180 2.78 10.07 11.24
N THR A 181 3.74 10.92 11.54
CA THR A 181 3.62 12.37 11.47
C THR A 181 4.52 12.91 10.37
N PHE A 182 3.98 13.82 9.57
CA PHE A 182 4.77 14.65 8.66
C PHE A 182 5.28 15.89 9.41
N ASN A 183 6.45 16.37 9.06
CA ASN A 183 7.02 17.59 9.65
C ASN A 183 6.40 18.84 9.00
N TYR A 184 5.08 18.90 8.97
CA TYR A 184 4.34 20.01 8.39
C TYR A 184 3.06 20.29 9.18
N ARG A 185 2.80 21.55 9.46
CA ARG A 185 1.57 22.02 10.10
C ARG A 185 0.90 23.05 9.20
N ILE A 186 -0.40 22.88 8.97
CA ILE A 186 -1.22 23.90 8.34
C ILE A 186 -1.48 25.01 9.37
N MET A 187 -1.09 26.21 9.03
CA MET A 187 -1.31 27.38 9.91
C MET A 187 -2.70 27.98 9.68
N PRO A 188 -3.30 28.60 10.71
CA PRO A 188 -4.54 29.33 10.55
C PRO A 188 -4.40 30.43 9.47
N GLY A 189 -5.33 30.44 8.51
CA GLY A 189 -5.31 31.37 7.36
C GLY A 189 -4.41 30.95 6.20
N GLU A 190 -3.61 29.91 6.35
CA GLU A 190 -2.78 29.38 5.26
C GLU A 190 -3.64 28.80 4.14
N HIS A 191 -3.27 29.12 2.90
CA HIS A 191 -3.84 28.53 1.71
C HIS A 191 -2.81 27.61 1.04
N ALA A 192 -3.13 26.34 0.89
CA ALA A 192 -2.26 25.37 0.25
C ALA A 192 -3.06 24.29 -0.49
N THR A 193 -2.45 23.69 -1.51
CA THR A 193 -2.88 22.42 -2.06
C THR A 193 -2.06 21.33 -1.40
N VAL A 194 -2.73 20.46 -0.66
CA VAL A 194 -2.13 19.29 0.00
C VAL A 194 -2.35 18.06 -0.87
N GLY A 195 -1.29 17.31 -1.12
CA GLY A 195 -1.35 16.03 -1.80
C GLY A 195 -0.72 14.94 -0.95
N ILE A 196 -1.34 13.77 -0.92
CA ILE A 196 -0.79 12.57 -0.30
C ILE A 196 -0.76 11.48 -1.34
N SER A 197 0.43 11.00 -1.69
CA SER A 197 0.59 9.85 -2.56
C SER A 197 1.24 8.69 -1.82
N GLY A 198 0.85 7.47 -2.18
CA GLY A 198 1.36 6.29 -1.53
C GLY A 198 1.53 5.13 -2.50
N ASP A 199 2.67 4.48 -2.37
CA ASP A 199 2.89 3.12 -2.84
C ASP A 199 3.08 2.19 -1.63
N ASN A 200 3.32 0.90 -1.85
CA ASN A 200 3.48 -0.04 -0.73
C ASN A 200 4.84 0.06 0.00
N ARG A 201 5.61 1.11 -0.23
CA ARG A 201 6.94 1.35 0.36
C ARG A 201 7.04 2.69 1.07
N VAL A 202 6.39 3.71 0.52
CA VAL A 202 6.53 5.10 0.97
C VAL A 202 5.20 5.85 0.89
N THR A 203 5.00 6.75 1.84
CA THR A 203 3.94 7.75 1.79
C THR A 203 4.57 9.12 1.63
N ARG A 204 4.16 9.88 0.61
CA ARG A 204 4.70 11.19 0.28
C ARG A 204 3.68 12.28 0.53
N MET A 205 4.15 13.38 1.11
CA MET A 205 3.37 14.59 1.24
C MET A 205 3.81 15.62 0.21
N HIS A 206 2.84 16.19 -0.46
CA HIS A 206 3.03 17.25 -1.44
C HIS A 206 2.35 18.52 -0.93
N ILE A 207 3.02 19.66 -1.05
CA ILE A 207 2.45 20.97 -0.81
C ILE A 207 2.64 21.81 -2.07
N ASN A 208 1.54 22.32 -2.61
CA ASN A 208 1.51 23.09 -3.85
C ASN A 208 2.25 22.38 -5.01
N GLY A 209 2.00 21.06 -5.14
CA GLY A 209 2.54 20.22 -6.20
C GLY A 209 4.00 19.76 -5.99
N LYS A 210 4.67 20.17 -4.92
CA LYS A 210 6.05 19.75 -4.61
C LYS A 210 6.07 18.74 -3.48
N ILE A 211 6.81 17.65 -3.63
CA ILE A 211 7.10 16.73 -2.54
C ILE A 211 7.90 17.48 -1.47
N VAL A 212 7.36 17.56 -0.27
CA VAL A 212 8.00 18.22 0.87
C VAL A 212 8.51 17.22 1.90
N GLU A 213 7.94 16.00 1.92
CA GLU A 213 8.40 14.92 2.79
C GLU A 213 8.04 13.55 2.25
N GLU A 214 8.91 12.59 2.54
CA GLU A 214 8.72 11.16 2.26
C GLU A 214 8.86 10.34 3.55
N LEU A 215 7.82 9.63 3.91
CA LEU A 215 7.85 8.68 5.01
C LEU A 215 8.25 7.30 4.49
N ASN A 216 9.56 7.10 4.40
CA ASN A 216 10.17 5.83 4.03
C ASN A 216 10.16 4.83 5.18
N ILE A 217 10.47 3.58 4.89
CA ILE A 217 10.68 2.54 5.89
C ILE A 217 11.77 3.00 6.86
N GLN A 218 11.48 2.88 8.15
CA GLN A 218 12.37 3.23 9.22
C GLN A 218 12.96 1.99 9.85
N LYS A 219 14.27 1.82 9.77
CA LYS A 219 14.97 0.79 10.51
C LYS A 219 15.20 1.23 11.95
N ARG A 220 14.75 0.42 12.91
CA ARG A 220 14.99 0.64 14.34
C ARG A 220 15.82 -0.48 14.90
N PHE A 221 16.79 -0.14 15.74
CA PHE A 221 17.67 -1.08 16.41
C PHE A 221 17.21 -1.26 17.85
N TYR A 222 17.33 -2.49 18.34
CA TYR A 222 17.04 -2.86 19.72
C TYR A 222 18.09 -3.85 20.23
N ASN A 223 17.96 -4.31 21.49
CA ASN A 223 18.90 -5.23 22.12
C ASN A 223 20.37 -4.75 22.01
N GLY A 224 20.62 -3.47 22.36
CA GLY A 224 21.96 -2.88 22.28
C GLY A 224 22.52 -2.78 20.85
N GLY A 225 21.67 -2.69 19.85
CA GLY A 225 22.06 -2.58 18.44
C GLY A 225 22.33 -3.92 17.74
N LYS A 226 22.15 -5.04 18.43
CA LYS A 226 22.38 -6.39 17.87
C LYS A 226 21.27 -6.79 16.89
N ASP A 227 20.06 -6.37 17.17
CA ASP A 227 18.87 -6.71 16.39
C ASP A 227 18.26 -5.45 15.77
N SER A 228 17.54 -5.62 14.68
CA SER A 228 16.84 -4.51 14.04
C SER A 228 15.50 -4.95 13.48
N MET A 229 14.57 -4.00 13.42
CA MET A 229 13.24 -4.20 12.88
C MET A 229 12.89 -3.03 11.95
N ASN A 230 12.20 -3.32 10.85
CA ASN A 230 11.74 -2.31 9.91
C ASN A 230 10.31 -1.89 10.25
N TYR A 231 10.10 -0.59 10.35
CA TYR A 231 8.79 0.02 10.52
C TYR A 231 8.30 0.56 9.20
N VAL A 232 7.22 -0.02 8.70
CA VAL A 232 6.57 0.39 7.46
C VAL A 232 5.68 1.59 7.75
N ARG A 233 5.82 2.64 6.96
CA ARG A 233 5.07 3.89 7.09
C ARG A 233 4.21 4.17 5.86
N THR A 234 3.64 3.10 5.30
CA THR A 234 2.71 3.17 4.18
C THR A 234 1.29 3.46 4.67
N LEU A 235 0.47 4.01 3.81
CA LEU A 235 -0.92 4.33 4.11
C LEU A 235 -1.82 3.84 2.97
N VAL A 236 -2.78 2.98 3.29
CA VAL A 236 -4.00 2.86 2.49
C VAL A 236 -4.87 4.04 2.90
N PHE A 237 -5.11 4.97 1.98
CA PHE A 237 -5.69 6.26 2.33
C PHE A 237 -7.18 6.12 2.68
N PRO A 238 -7.60 6.57 3.89
CA PRO A 238 -8.99 6.44 4.35
C PRO A 238 -9.91 7.40 3.58
N LEU A 239 -11.08 6.90 3.16
CA LEU A 239 -12.08 7.66 2.39
C LEU A 239 -13.52 7.29 2.78
N GLN A 240 -13.76 6.74 3.98
CA GLN A 240 -15.11 6.34 4.36
C GLN A 240 -15.90 7.49 4.98
N GLU A 241 -15.25 8.26 5.83
CA GLU A 241 -15.90 9.36 6.54
C GLU A 241 -14.98 10.55 6.64
N THR A 242 -15.55 11.75 6.71
CA THR A 242 -14.84 12.95 7.10
C THR A 242 -14.98 13.19 8.60
N GLY A 243 -13.90 13.67 9.22
CA GLY A 243 -13.89 14.04 10.63
C GLY A 243 -14.60 15.38 10.93
N ASN A 244 -14.45 15.83 12.17
CA ASN A 244 -14.97 17.12 12.60
C ASN A 244 -13.85 18.17 12.61
N PHE A 245 -13.74 18.94 11.55
CA PHE A 245 -12.70 19.96 11.34
C PHE A 245 -13.32 21.34 11.06
N LYS A 246 -12.54 22.40 11.23
CA LYS A 246 -12.93 23.81 11.02
C LYS A 246 -12.39 24.40 9.73
N SER A 247 -11.28 23.86 9.23
CA SER A 247 -10.63 24.29 7.98
C SER A 247 -11.58 24.15 6.79
N GLN A 248 -11.45 25.05 5.84
CA GLN A 248 -12.19 24.93 4.59
C GLN A 248 -11.42 24.01 3.64
N ILE A 249 -12.05 22.91 3.23
CA ILE A 249 -11.47 21.90 2.33
C ILE A 249 -12.27 21.92 1.03
N THR A 250 -11.57 22.09 -0.08
CA THR A 250 -12.18 22.14 -1.43
C THR A 250 -11.37 21.33 -2.43
N ASN A 251 -11.93 21.09 -3.62
CA ASN A 251 -11.25 20.43 -4.73
C ASN A 251 -10.61 19.09 -4.39
N LEU A 252 -11.29 18.30 -3.55
CA LEU A 252 -10.82 16.93 -3.29
C LEU A 252 -10.80 16.14 -4.59
N LYS A 253 -9.64 15.57 -4.90
CA LYS A 253 -9.44 14.68 -6.04
C LYS A 253 -8.69 13.44 -5.61
N VAL A 254 -9.15 12.29 -6.04
CA VAL A 254 -8.57 10.98 -5.75
C VAL A 254 -8.21 10.32 -7.07
N TYR A 255 -6.94 10.01 -7.22
CA TYR A 255 -6.40 9.37 -8.43
C TYR A 255 -5.84 8.00 -8.08
N HIS A 256 -6.07 7.02 -8.95
CA HIS A 256 -5.25 5.82 -9.04
C HIS A 256 -4.09 6.09 -10.02
N GLN A 257 -2.85 5.74 -9.63
CA GLN A 257 -1.61 5.98 -10.40
C GLN A 257 -1.02 4.68 -10.94
#